data_3d32b7163e0330234b51be2174fad95b
#
_entry.id   3d32b7163e0330234b51be2174fad95b
#
_cell.length_a   1.000
_cell.length_b   1.000
_cell.length_c   1.000
_cell.angle_alpha   90.00
_cell.angle_beta   90.00
_cell.angle_gamma   90.00
#
_symmetry.space_group_name_H-M   'P 1'
#
loop_
_entity.id
_entity.type
_entity.pdbx_description
1 polymer ?
#
loop_
_entity_poly.entity_id
_entity_poly.type
_entity_poly.pdbx_seq_one_letter_code
_entity_poly.pdbx_strand_id
1 'polypeptide(L)'
;MANLADGKLELLTDRNSVLVLVDYQSAMFKSVASGDKTIIKHAAIFAAKAASILGVPVVLSSINPKSLGEFIPEITRLFPGQEVFARTMPSFDAFEDERTWNAVRKTGRKKLVISGLWTSMCFAYTALHGLKEGLEAYGLIDAAGDSTPDAHKYGVERMLQAGVIPITLESLVSEWMHDWGNPKAGELVKEVYSKYGAMIGLQ
;
A
#
# COMPACT_ATOMS: atom_id res chain seq x y z
N MET A 1 -30.16 -2.88 3.37
CA MET A 1 -29.00 -2.09 2.92
C MET A 1 -28.00 -2.14 4.05
N ALA A 2 -26.90 -2.87 3.88
CA ALA A 2 -25.78 -2.78 4.82
C ALA A 2 -25.31 -1.33 4.80
N ASN A 3 -25.25 -0.71 5.95
CA ASN A 3 -24.90 0.69 6.08
C ASN A 3 -23.40 0.81 5.78
N LEU A 4 -23.04 1.36 4.61
CA LEU A 4 -21.65 1.63 4.22
C LEU A 4 -20.88 2.44 5.29
N ALA A 5 -21.61 3.14 6.17
CA ALA A 5 -21.07 3.86 7.31
C ALA A 5 -20.49 2.92 8.39
N ASP A 6 -21.10 1.77 8.62
CA ASP A 6 -20.69 0.88 9.73
C ASP A 6 -19.36 0.19 9.43
N GLY A 7 -19.09 -0.19 8.18
CA GLY A 7 -17.81 -0.78 7.77
C GLY A 7 -16.62 0.17 7.91
N LYS A 8 -16.80 1.46 7.64
CA LYS A 8 -15.75 2.49 7.77
C LYS A 8 -15.39 2.81 9.22
N LEU A 9 -16.23 2.45 10.18
CA LEU A 9 -15.97 2.61 11.61
C LEU A 9 -15.23 1.40 12.22
N GLU A 10 -15.19 0.28 11.51
CA GLU A 10 -14.41 -0.87 11.90
C GLU A 10 -12.93 -0.66 11.56
N LEU A 11 -12.04 -0.81 12.54
CA LEU A 11 -10.60 -0.71 12.32
C LEU A 11 -10.08 -1.78 11.35
N LEU A 12 -8.94 -1.50 10.73
CA LEU A 12 -8.19 -2.50 9.98
C LEU A 12 -7.68 -3.59 10.92
N THR A 13 -7.74 -4.83 10.46
CA THR A 13 -7.18 -5.97 11.17
C THR A 13 -6.38 -6.85 10.20
N ASP A 14 -5.53 -7.70 10.74
CA ASP A 14 -4.81 -8.73 9.99
C ASP A 14 -5.74 -9.70 9.24
N ARG A 15 -7.01 -9.77 9.67
CA ARG A 15 -8.02 -10.68 9.11
C ARG A 15 -8.98 -10.06 8.11
N ASN A 16 -9.17 -8.72 8.12
CA ASN A 16 -10.09 -8.05 7.19
C ASN A 16 -9.39 -7.32 6.04
N SER A 17 -8.06 -7.18 6.10
CA SER A 17 -7.25 -6.36 5.19
C SER A 17 -6.48 -7.18 4.17
N VAL A 18 -6.24 -6.59 2.99
CA VAL A 18 -5.23 -6.97 2.00
C VAL A 18 -4.37 -5.76 1.68
N LEU A 19 -3.05 -5.92 1.62
CA LEU A 19 -2.12 -4.88 1.21
C LEU A 19 -1.80 -5.00 -0.28
N VAL A 20 -2.00 -3.93 -1.04
CA VAL A 20 -1.63 -3.85 -2.45
C VAL A 20 -0.56 -2.78 -2.65
N LEU A 21 0.58 -3.17 -3.18
CA LEU A 21 1.70 -2.28 -3.46
C LEU A 21 1.93 -2.20 -4.98
N VAL A 22 1.82 -0.96 -5.51
CA VAL A 22 1.79 -0.70 -6.95
C VAL A 22 3.02 0.06 -7.39
N ASP A 23 3.77 -0.51 -8.34
CA ASP A 23 4.86 0.14 -9.08
C ASP A 23 6.04 0.66 -8.23
N TYR A 24 6.35 -0.02 -7.13
CA TYR A 24 7.56 0.26 -6.36
C TYR A 24 8.80 -0.24 -7.10
N GLN A 25 9.10 0.40 -8.23
CA GLN A 25 10.20 0.07 -9.12
C GLN A 25 11.29 1.14 -9.06
N SER A 26 12.54 0.77 -9.31
CA SER A 26 13.69 1.66 -9.13
C SER A 26 13.63 2.93 -9.97
N ALA A 27 13.15 2.85 -11.22
CA ALA A 27 13.01 4.01 -12.08
C ALA A 27 11.90 4.96 -11.62
N MET A 28 10.80 4.42 -11.03
CA MET A 28 9.71 5.23 -10.52
C MET A 28 10.15 6.12 -9.35
N PHE A 29 10.98 5.60 -8.46
CA PHE A 29 11.53 6.39 -7.36
C PHE A 29 12.44 7.55 -7.82
N LYS A 30 13.15 7.41 -8.95
CA LYS A 30 14.05 8.46 -9.45
C LYS A 30 13.30 9.76 -9.71
N SER A 31 12.08 9.69 -10.21
CA SER A 31 11.26 10.84 -10.58
C SER A 31 10.31 11.33 -9.49
N VAL A 32 10.30 10.72 -8.31
CA VAL A 32 9.56 11.27 -7.16
C VAL A 32 10.21 12.57 -6.71
N ALA A 33 9.42 13.65 -6.62
CA ALA A 33 9.85 14.96 -6.14
C ALA A 33 8.85 15.59 -5.14
N SER A 34 7.81 14.85 -4.77
CA SER A 34 6.77 15.32 -3.84
C SER A 34 7.14 15.21 -2.35
N GLY A 35 8.24 14.53 -2.04
CA GLY A 35 8.71 14.32 -0.66
C GLY A 35 10.04 13.58 -0.61
N ASP A 36 10.47 13.25 0.60
CA ASP A 36 11.70 12.47 0.79
C ASP A 36 11.51 11.03 0.28
N LYS A 37 12.25 10.70 -0.78
CA LYS A 37 12.20 9.37 -1.43
C LYS A 37 12.58 8.23 -0.49
N THR A 38 13.49 8.51 0.45
CA THR A 38 13.95 7.52 1.41
C THR A 38 12.84 7.18 2.40
N ILE A 39 12.17 8.19 2.94
CA ILE A 39 11.04 8.01 3.85
C ILE A 39 9.91 7.27 3.15
N ILE A 40 9.49 7.74 1.96
CA ILE A 40 8.43 7.11 1.14
C ILE A 40 8.74 5.62 0.87
N LYS A 41 9.98 5.33 0.44
CA LYS A 41 10.42 3.96 0.17
C LYS A 41 10.34 3.09 1.42
N HIS A 42 10.80 3.60 2.55
CA HIS A 42 10.84 2.82 3.79
C HIS A 42 9.46 2.65 4.40
N ALA A 43 8.56 3.62 4.27
CA ALA A 43 7.17 3.44 4.67
C ALA A 43 6.53 2.24 3.95
N ALA A 44 6.76 2.11 2.63
CA ALA A 44 6.29 0.94 1.86
C ALA A 44 6.95 -0.38 2.31
N ILE A 45 8.27 -0.37 2.55
CA ILE A 45 9.01 -1.55 3.01
C ILE A 45 8.51 -1.99 4.39
N PHE A 46 8.29 -1.06 5.32
CA PHE A 46 7.84 -1.39 6.67
C PHE A 46 6.36 -1.78 6.71
N ALA A 47 5.51 -1.25 5.83
CA ALA A 47 4.14 -1.75 5.65
C ALA A 47 4.14 -3.21 5.17
N ALA A 48 4.98 -3.53 4.17
CA ALA A 48 5.17 -4.89 3.70
C ALA A 48 5.74 -5.81 4.80
N LYS A 49 6.68 -5.32 5.60
CA LYS A 49 7.27 -6.06 6.72
C LYS A 49 6.23 -6.36 7.81
N ALA A 50 5.41 -5.37 8.18
CA ALA A 50 4.32 -5.57 9.12
C ALA A 50 3.30 -6.59 8.60
N ALA A 51 2.92 -6.50 7.32
CA ALA A 51 2.04 -7.47 6.68
C ALA A 51 2.63 -8.90 6.74
N SER A 52 3.94 -9.05 6.47
CA SER A 52 4.63 -10.35 6.56
C SER A 52 4.62 -10.92 7.99
N ILE A 53 4.88 -10.08 9.00
CA ILE A 53 4.88 -10.50 10.42
C ILE A 53 3.48 -10.94 10.86
N LEU A 54 2.45 -10.21 10.45
CA LEU A 54 1.07 -10.43 10.88
C LEU A 54 0.29 -11.42 10.00
N GLY A 55 0.87 -11.83 8.86
CA GLY A 55 0.20 -12.72 7.92
C GLY A 55 -0.90 -12.05 7.10
N VAL A 56 -0.85 -10.73 6.94
CA VAL A 56 -1.76 -10.00 6.05
C VAL A 56 -1.42 -10.34 4.60
N PRO A 57 -2.40 -10.74 3.77
CA PRO A 57 -2.16 -11.00 2.35
C PRO A 57 -1.59 -9.76 1.64
N VAL A 58 -0.59 -9.97 0.78
CA VAL A 58 0.04 -8.90 -0.01
C VAL A 58 -0.08 -9.21 -1.49
N VAL A 59 -0.40 -8.22 -2.30
CA VAL A 59 -0.40 -8.29 -3.76
C VAL A 59 0.54 -7.23 -4.30
N LEU A 60 1.48 -7.65 -5.15
CA LEU A 60 2.49 -6.79 -5.75
C LEU A 60 2.22 -6.64 -7.25
N SER A 61 2.11 -5.42 -7.73
CA SER A 61 1.91 -5.14 -9.16
C SER A 61 2.97 -4.19 -9.69
N SER A 62 3.46 -4.43 -10.90
CA SER A 62 4.46 -3.59 -11.58
C SER A 62 4.02 -3.25 -13.00
N ILE A 63 4.51 -2.12 -13.52
CA ILE A 63 4.26 -1.69 -14.88
C ILE A 63 5.57 -1.72 -15.69
N ASN A 64 5.54 -2.34 -16.87
CA ASN A 64 6.62 -2.35 -17.85
C ASN A 64 8.04 -2.54 -17.21
N PRO A 65 8.31 -3.67 -16.54
CA PRO A 65 9.56 -3.86 -15.82
C PRO A 65 10.81 -3.77 -16.70
N LYS A 66 10.69 -4.08 -18.00
CA LYS A 66 11.80 -3.93 -18.95
C LYS A 66 12.33 -2.50 -19.05
N SER A 67 11.44 -1.50 -18.92
CA SER A 67 11.81 -0.08 -19.02
C SER A 67 11.96 0.59 -17.67
N LEU A 68 11.15 0.20 -16.68
CA LEU A 68 11.08 0.85 -15.38
C LEU A 68 11.83 0.11 -14.26
N GLY A 69 12.41 -1.04 -14.60
CA GLY A 69 13.13 -1.89 -13.66
C GLY A 69 12.21 -2.80 -12.87
N GLU A 70 12.80 -3.76 -12.19
CA GLU A 70 12.09 -4.71 -11.36
C GLU A 70 11.53 -4.03 -10.09
N PHE A 71 10.56 -4.68 -9.47
CA PHE A 71 10.06 -4.31 -8.16
C PHE A 71 11.20 -4.34 -7.14
N ILE A 72 11.23 -3.42 -6.18
CA ILE A 72 12.35 -3.29 -5.25
C ILE A 72 12.56 -4.57 -4.42
N PRO A 73 13.82 -5.06 -4.36
CA PRO A 73 14.11 -6.34 -3.72
C PRO A 73 13.88 -6.35 -2.21
N GLU A 74 13.90 -5.19 -1.57
CA GLU A 74 13.62 -5.05 -0.15
C GLU A 74 12.19 -5.48 0.22
N ILE A 75 11.25 -5.38 -0.72
CA ILE A 75 9.87 -5.87 -0.53
C ILE A 75 9.75 -7.31 -1.01
N THR A 76 10.23 -7.65 -2.22
CA THR A 76 10.03 -8.99 -2.77
C THR A 76 10.68 -10.10 -1.94
N ARG A 77 11.80 -9.81 -1.27
CA ARG A 77 12.46 -10.76 -0.36
C ARG A 77 11.65 -11.09 0.89
N LEU A 78 10.67 -10.27 1.26
CA LEU A 78 9.78 -10.56 2.38
C LEU A 78 8.76 -11.65 2.04
N PHE A 79 8.54 -11.91 0.75
CA PHE A 79 7.55 -12.84 0.22
C PHE A 79 8.18 -13.78 -0.80
N PRO A 80 9.08 -14.70 -0.36
CA PRO A 80 9.78 -15.60 -1.28
C PRO A 80 8.79 -16.48 -2.05
N GLY A 81 8.95 -16.54 -3.37
CA GLY A 81 8.07 -17.30 -4.25
C GLY A 81 6.76 -16.63 -4.63
N GLN A 82 6.48 -15.42 -4.11
CA GLN A 82 5.30 -14.67 -4.51
C GLN A 82 5.53 -13.96 -5.85
N GLU A 83 4.54 -14.06 -6.73
CA GLU A 83 4.55 -13.37 -8.02
C GLU A 83 4.41 -11.85 -7.83
N VAL A 84 5.21 -11.10 -8.59
CA VAL A 84 4.95 -9.69 -8.87
C VAL A 84 4.22 -9.64 -10.21
N PHE A 85 2.96 -9.21 -10.20
CA PHE A 85 2.14 -9.15 -11.40
C PHE A 85 2.62 -8.02 -12.31
N ALA A 86 3.49 -8.35 -13.27
CA ALA A 86 3.88 -7.41 -14.32
C ALA A 86 2.71 -7.26 -15.30
N ARG A 87 2.10 -6.08 -15.33
CA ARG A 87 0.95 -5.82 -16.20
C ARG A 87 1.30 -5.99 -17.66
N THR A 88 0.56 -6.85 -18.35
CA THR A 88 0.75 -7.11 -19.79
C THR A 88 0.27 -5.95 -20.66
N MET A 89 -0.86 -5.36 -20.27
CA MET A 89 -1.30 -4.07 -20.78
C MET A 89 -0.74 -3.01 -19.82
N PRO A 90 0.01 -2.00 -20.30
CA PRO A 90 0.65 -1.02 -19.44
C PRO A 90 -0.34 0.05 -18.94
N SER A 91 -1.49 -0.39 -18.46
CA SER A 91 -2.49 0.46 -17.81
C SER A 91 -1.95 1.06 -16.53
N PHE A 92 -2.34 2.29 -16.24
CA PHE A 92 -2.07 2.93 -14.95
C PHE A 92 -2.93 2.35 -13.82
N ASP A 93 -4.03 1.72 -14.13
CA ASP A 93 -4.86 0.99 -13.17
C ASP A 93 -4.37 -0.47 -13.07
N ALA A 94 -3.84 -0.84 -11.91
CA ALA A 94 -3.31 -2.19 -11.70
C ALA A 94 -4.41 -3.26 -11.71
N PHE A 95 -5.66 -2.91 -11.44
CA PHE A 95 -6.77 -3.86 -11.42
C PHE A 95 -7.40 -4.11 -12.79
N GLU A 96 -7.00 -3.38 -13.83
CA GLU A 96 -7.29 -3.76 -15.22
C GLU A 96 -6.49 -5.01 -15.67
N ASP A 97 -5.42 -5.38 -14.96
CA ASP A 97 -4.81 -6.70 -15.11
C ASP A 97 -5.59 -7.71 -14.25
N GLU A 98 -6.32 -8.59 -14.93
CA GLU A 98 -7.18 -9.58 -14.25
C GLU A 98 -6.42 -10.49 -13.27
N ARG A 99 -5.12 -10.74 -13.48
CA ARG A 99 -4.31 -11.56 -12.54
C ARG A 99 -4.13 -10.82 -11.23
N THR A 100 -3.81 -9.52 -11.30
CA THR A 100 -3.69 -8.65 -10.12
C THR A 100 -5.04 -8.58 -9.39
N TRP A 101 -6.11 -8.29 -10.12
CA TRP A 101 -7.45 -8.20 -9.53
C TRP A 101 -7.93 -9.53 -8.94
N ASN A 102 -7.71 -10.64 -9.64
CA ASN A 102 -8.06 -11.97 -9.14
C ASN A 102 -7.26 -12.34 -7.87
N ALA A 103 -5.99 -11.94 -7.77
CA ALA A 103 -5.20 -12.15 -6.56
C ALA A 103 -5.82 -11.44 -5.35
N VAL A 104 -6.28 -10.19 -5.51
CA VAL A 104 -6.98 -9.46 -4.44
C VAL A 104 -8.30 -10.16 -4.08
N ARG A 105 -9.15 -10.49 -5.06
CA ARG A 105 -10.45 -11.15 -4.82
C ARG A 105 -10.33 -12.50 -4.11
N LYS A 106 -9.31 -13.28 -4.45
CA LYS A 106 -9.04 -14.60 -3.82
C LYS A 106 -8.75 -14.49 -2.33
N THR A 107 -8.31 -13.35 -1.84
CA THR A 107 -8.10 -13.15 -0.40
C THR A 107 -9.40 -13.13 0.39
N GLY A 108 -10.53 -12.83 -0.24
CA GLY A 108 -11.83 -12.63 0.39
C GLY A 108 -11.90 -11.39 1.30
N ARG A 109 -10.86 -10.56 1.34
CA ARG A 109 -10.77 -9.38 2.20
C ARG A 109 -11.61 -8.24 1.63
N LYS A 110 -12.22 -7.44 2.53
CA LYS A 110 -13.08 -6.30 2.18
C LYS A 110 -12.38 -4.97 2.27
N LYS A 111 -11.32 -4.88 3.07
CA LYS A 111 -10.54 -3.67 3.28
C LYS A 111 -9.26 -3.72 2.47
N LEU A 112 -9.19 -2.85 1.47
CA LEU A 112 -8.06 -2.69 0.57
C LEU A 112 -7.12 -1.61 1.13
N VAL A 113 -5.98 -1.99 1.70
CA VAL A 113 -4.89 -1.06 1.98
C VAL A 113 -4.03 -0.97 0.74
N ILE A 114 -3.87 0.22 0.18
CA ILE A 114 -3.17 0.40 -1.08
C ILE A 114 -2.22 1.59 -1.04
N SER A 115 -1.07 1.45 -1.67
CA SER A 115 -0.15 2.54 -1.97
C SER A 115 0.63 2.27 -3.24
N GLY A 116 1.25 3.30 -3.81
CA GLY A 116 2.01 3.13 -5.03
C GLY A 116 2.63 4.39 -5.60
N LEU A 117 3.37 4.23 -6.67
CA LEU A 117 3.99 5.28 -7.45
C LEU A 117 3.39 5.31 -8.87
N TRP A 118 2.86 6.43 -9.37
CA TRP A 118 2.77 7.72 -8.68
C TRP A 118 1.38 7.91 -8.10
N THR A 119 1.30 8.76 -7.07
CA THR A 119 0.07 9.01 -6.29
C THR A 119 -1.13 9.37 -7.16
N SER A 120 -0.96 10.30 -8.11
CA SER A 120 -2.05 10.82 -8.95
C SER A 120 -2.47 9.88 -10.10
N MET A 121 -1.72 8.82 -10.32
CA MET A 121 -1.94 7.87 -11.43
C MET A 121 -2.15 6.44 -10.93
N CYS A 122 -1.12 5.60 -10.91
CA CYS A 122 -1.28 4.18 -10.66
C CYS A 122 -1.88 3.89 -9.28
N PHE A 123 -1.51 4.64 -8.26
CA PHE A 123 -2.12 4.51 -6.95
C PHE A 123 -3.60 4.97 -6.96
N ALA A 124 -3.86 6.21 -7.40
CA ALA A 124 -5.21 6.75 -7.37
C ALA A 124 -6.19 5.93 -8.21
N TYR A 125 -5.81 5.55 -9.44
CA TYR A 125 -6.72 4.83 -10.34
C TYR A 125 -7.05 3.44 -9.81
N THR A 126 -6.06 2.73 -9.27
CA THR A 126 -6.27 1.41 -8.68
C THR A 126 -7.12 1.48 -7.40
N ALA A 127 -6.92 2.51 -6.57
CA ALA A 127 -7.74 2.73 -5.38
C ALA A 127 -9.22 3.03 -5.74
N LEU A 128 -9.43 3.88 -6.75
CA LEU A 128 -10.77 4.19 -7.27
C LEU A 128 -11.46 2.96 -7.88
N HIS A 129 -10.70 2.11 -8.57
CA HIS A 129 -11.22 0.84 -9.07
C HIS A 129 -11.67 -0.06 -7.91
N GLY A 130 -10.84 -0.22 -6.88
CA GLY A 130 -11.22 -0.98 -5.69
C GLY A 130 -12.52 -0.50 -5.05
N LEU A 131 -12.72 0.82 -4.92
CA LEU A 131 -13.99 1.41 -4.44
C LEU A 131 -15.16 1.06 -5.36
N LYS A 132 -14.98 1.17 -6.68
CA LYS A 132 -16.01 0.85 -7.68
C LYS A 132 -16.46 -0.61 -7.56
N GLU A 133 -15.54 -1.52 -7.25
CA GLU A 133 -15.80 -2.95 -7.07
C GLU A 133 -16.33 -3.29 -5.65
N GLY A 134 -16.59 -2.28 -4.82
CA GLY A 134 -17.22 -2.43 -3.52
C GLY A 134 -16.28 -2.75 -2.37
N LEU A 135 -14.96 -2.57 -2.54
CA LEU A 135 -14.01 -2.62 -1.44
C LEU A 135 -14.01 -1.30 -0.65
N GLU A 136 -13.66 -1.37 0.62
CA GLU A 136 -13.30 -0.19 1.41
C GLU A 136 -11.81 0.10 1.19
N ALA A 137 -11.48 1.19 0.51
CA ALA A 137 -10.10 1.53 0.17
C ALA A 137 -9.46 2.46 1.21
N TYR A 138 -8.30 2.05 1.71
CA TYR A 138 -7.45 2.79 2.64
C TYR A 138 -6.15 3.13 1.93
N GLY A 139 -5.90 4.41 1.73
CA GLY A 139 -4.71 4.91 1.06
C GLY A 139 -3.57 5.11 2.05
N LEU A 140 -2.47 4.35 1.93
CA LEU A 140 -1.26 4.53 2.72
C LEU A 140 -0.45 5.69 2.11
N ILE A 141 -0.69 6.90 2.62
CA ILE A 141 -0.28 8.14 1.98
C ILE A 141 1.22 8.43 2.15
N ASP A 142 1.78 8.14 3.31
CA ASP A 142 3.21 8.36 3.60
C ASP A 142 4.15 7.40 2.86
N ALA A 143 3.60 6.32 2.29
CA ALA A 143 4.32 5.42 1.39
C ALA A 143 4.18 5.83 -0.09
N ALA A 144 3.41 6.88 -0.42
CA ALA A 144 3.15 7.33 -1.78
C ALA A 144 3.97 8.57 -2.15
N GLY A 145 4.29 8.69 -3.42
CA GLY A 145 4.98 9.86 -3.96
C GLY A 145 4.63 10.13 -5.41
N ASP A 146 4.95 11.34 -5.88
CA ASP A 146 4.65 11.77 -7.23
C ASP A 146 5.79 12.63 -7.81
N SER A 147 5.69 12.98 -9.09
CA SER A 147 6.66 13.79 -9.82
C SER A 147 6.72 15.25 -9.35
N THR A 148 5.66 15.75 -8.72
CA THR A 148 5.60 17.09 -8.12
C THR A 148 4.78 17.06 -6.81
N PRO A 149 4.99 18.04 -5.89
CA PRO A 149 4.14 18.19 -4.71
C PRO A 149 2.66 18.38 -5.05
N ASP A 150 2.34 19.16 -6.08
CA ASP A 150 0.96 19.39 -6.51
C ASP A 150 0.31 18.12 -7.06
N ALA A 151 1.02 17.33 -7.86
CA ALA A 151 0.50 16.06 -8.37
C ALA A 151 0.16 15.10 -7.22
N HIS A 152 1.05 15.01 -6.23
CA HIS A 152 0.77 14.22 -5.02
C HIS A 152 -0.44 14.74 -4.27
N LYS A 153 -0.45 16.05 -3.95
CA LYS A 153 -1.53 16.69 -3.20
C LYS A 153 -2.89 16.45 -3.85
N TYR A 154 -3.03 16.81 -5.13
CA TYR A 154 -4.32 16.68 -5.82
C TYR A 154 -4.69 15.23 -6.12
N GLY A 155 -3.72 14.33 -6.28
CA GLY A 155 -3.96 12.88 -6.32
C GLY A 155 -4.61 12.38 -5.03
N VAL A 156 -4.07 12.79 -3.87
CA VAL A 156 -4.65 12.48 -2.56
C VAL A 156 -6.04 13.09 -2.41
N GLU A 157 -6.20 14.40 -2.68
CA GLU A 157 -7.51 15.07 -2.56
C GLU A 157 -8.58 14.39 -3.41
N ARG A 158 -8.25 14.00 -4.66
CA ARG A 158 -9.16 13.25 -5.53
C ARG A 158 -9.60 11.91 -4.91
N MET A 159 -8.67 11.17 -4.34
CA MET A 159 -8.97 9.90 -3.67
C MET A 159 -9.88 10.11 -2.46
N LEU A 160 -9.61 11.13 -1.63
CA LEU A 160 -10.42 11.46 -0.47
C LEU A 160 -11.86 11.82 -0.86
N GLN A 161 -12.04 12.65 -1.88
CA GLN A 161 -13.36 13.01 -2.41
C GLN A 161 -14.14 11.80 -2.91
N ALA A 162 -13.46 10.78 -3.44
CA ALA A 162 -14.08 9.54 -3.88
C ALA A 162 -14.41 8.57 -2.73
N GLY A 163 -13.89 8.81 -1.52
CA GLY A 163 -14.14 8.00 -0.35
C GLY A 163 -13.02 7.04 0.05
N VAL A 164 -11.82 7.20 -0.51
CA VAL A 164 -10.61 6.53 0.02
C VAL A 164 -10.29 7.10 1.39
N ILE A 165 -10.01 6.26 2.35
CA ILE A 165 -9.67 6.64 3.73
C ILE A 165 -8.15 6.81 3.82
N PRO A 166 -7.61 7.98 4.20
CA PRO A 166 -6.18 8.17 4.34
C PRO A 166 -5.67 7.48 5.60
N ILE A 167 -4.53 6.82 5.49
CA ILE A 167 -3.84 6.21 6.63
C ILE A 167 -2.33 6.39 6.46
N THR A 168 -1.60 6.38 7.58
CA THR A 168 -0.13 6.38 7.63
C THR A 168 0.39 5.03 8.10
N LEU A 169 1.69 4.77 7.91
CA LEU A 169 2.32 3.51 8.32
C LEU A 169 2.08 3.20 9.81
N GLU A 170 2.33 4.15 10.69
CA GLU A 170 2.19 3.92 12.13
C GLU A 170 0.75 3.62 12.54
N SER A 171 -0.22 4.36 11.95
CA SER A 171 -1.64 4.10 12.17
C SER A 171 -2.05 2.72 11.64
N LEU A 172 -1.62 2.38 10.43
CA LEU A 172 -1.88 1.08 9.82
C LEU A 172 -1.39 -0.09 10.67
N VAL A 173 -0.13 -0.01 11.11
CA VAL A 173 0.48 -1.09 11.91
C VAL A 173 -0.18 -1.18 13.29
N SER A 174 -0.57 -0.04 13.87
CA SER A 174 -1.28 0.00 15.15
C SER A 174 -2.67 -0.63 15.06
N GLU A 175 -3.42 -0.35 13.98
CA GLU A 175 -4.72 -1.00 13.75
C GLU A 175 -4.57 -2.51 13.55
N TRP A 176 -3.62 -2.96 12.72
CA TRP A 176 -3.35 -4.39 12.50
C TRP A 176 -2.86 -5.11 13.75
N MET A 177 -2.05 -4.47 14.57
CA MET A 177 -1.57 -5.00 15.85
C MET A 177 -2.68 -5.07 16.89
N HIS A 178 -3.62 -4.13 16.84
CA HIS A 178 -4.77 -3.90 17.71
C HIS A 178 -4.39 -3.40 19.09
N ASP A 179 -3.57 -4.12 19.84
CA ASP A 179 -3.12 -3.75 21.19
C ASP A 179 -1.73 -4.32 21.52
N TRP A 180 -1.17 -3.87 22.64
CA TRP A 180 0.15 -4.29 23.10
C TRP A 180 0.19 -5.74 23.65
N GLY A 181 -0.94 -6.37 23.85
CA GLY A 181 -1.05 -7.78 24.20
C GLY A 181 -0.91 -8.73 23.01
N ASN A 182 -0.83 -8.19 21.79
CA ASN A 182 -0.62 -8.99 20.59
C ASN A 182 0.70 -9.77 20.68
N PRO A 183 0.70 -11.10 20.44
CA PRO A 183 1.94 -11.92 20.49
C PRO A 183 3.05 -11.44 19.58
N LYS A 184 2.72 -10.67 18.53
CA LYS A 184 3.66 -10.09 17.56
C LYS A 184 4.11 -8.66 17.92
N ALA A 185 3.58 -8.05 18.99
CA ALA A 185 3.87 -6.67 19.35
C ALA A 185 5.39 -6.41 19.50
N GLY A 186 6.11 -7.27 20.20
CA GLY A 186 7.56 -7.14 20.39
C GLY A 186 8.34 -7.19 19.07
N GLU A 187 7.93 -8.06 18.13
CA GLU A 187 8.54 -8.16 16.81
C GLU A 187 8.25 -6.92 15.96
N LEU A 188 7.00 -6.41 15.98
CA LEU A 188 6.61 -5.17 15.29
C LEU A 188 7.37 -3.95 15.82
N VAL A 189 7.54 -3.83 17.14
CA VAL A 189 8.34 -2.75 17.73
C VAL A 189 9.76 -2.81 17.21
N LYS A 190 10.41 -3.95 17.29
CA LYS A 190 11.80 -4.12 16.87
C LYS A 190 12.00 -3.91 15.36
N GLU A 191 11.15 -4.52 14.54
CA GLU A 191 11.37 -4.64 13.10
C GLU A 191 10.69 -3.53 12.30
N VAL A 192 9.72 -2.82 12.87
CA VAL A 192 8.97 -1.76 12.18
C VAL A 192 9.08 -0.43 12.92
N TYR A 193 8.48 -0.28 14.09
CA TYR A 193 8.37 1.01 14.77
C TYR A 193 9.74 1.63 15.09
N SER A 194 10.65 0.89 15.73
CA SER A 194 11.97 1.44 16.10
C SER A 194 12.80 1.83 14.88
N LYS A 195 12.73 1.03 13.82
CA LYS A 195 13.51 1.29 12.60
C LYS A 195 12.94 2.45 11.80
N TYR A 196 11.62 2.50 11.64
CA TYR A 196 10.96 3.59 10.95
C TYR A 196 11.05 4.90 11.74
N GLY A 197 10.81 4.86 13.06
CA GLY A 197 10.94 6.01 13.95
C GLY A 197 12.33 6.64 13.88
N ALA A 198 13.39 5.83 13.93
CA ALA A 198 14.75 6.32 13.77
C ALA A 198 14.99 7.03 12.42
N MET A 199 14.33 6.60 11.35
CA MET A 199 14.45 7.21 10.03
C MET A 199 13.74 8.56 9.91
N ILE A 200 12.59 8.71 10.59
CA ILE A 200 11.83 9.97 10.60
C ILE A 200 12.24 10.92 11.74
N GLY A 201 13.30 10.58 12.49
CA GLY A 201 13.89 11.43 13.53
C GLY A 201 13.22 11.32 14.89
N LEU A 202 12.41 10.30 15.14
CA LEU A 202 11.93 9.98 16.49
C LEU A 202 13.03 9.23 17.25
N GLN A 203 13.40 9.75 18.42
CA GLN A 203 14.38 9.16 19.35
C GLN A 203 13.67 8.41 20.47
#